data_e371b981f745deed3d86b3a0df2b8e90
#
_entry.id   e371b981f745deed3d86b3a0df2b8e90
#
_cell.length_a   1.000
_cell.length_b   1.000
_cell.length_c   1.000
_cell.angle_alpha   90.00
_cell.angle_beta   90.00
_cell.angle_gamma   90.00
#
_symmetry.space_group_name_H-M   'P 1'
#
loop_
_entity.id
_entity.type
_entity.pdbx_description
1 polymer ?
#
loop_
_entity_poly.entity_id
_entity_poly.type
_entity_poly.pdbx_seq_one_letter_code
_entity_poly.pdbx_strand_id
1 'polypeptide(L)'
;MESQQPIGLPEGDGSSIELLHLFDKMRAVKAFVFDVDGVFTDNTVLVTEAGELLRVMHVRDGQALKWAVRAGYHASVITGGRSEGVKKRLLDLGVHAYYSGIEDKLSAYQSLQQTAGLRSAEVAYLGDDLPDMPVMRRVALACCPADAAPEVLAMADYVSPFRGGQGFARDVIEKIMRIQGHWPQL
;
A
#
# COMPACT_ATOMS: atom_id res chain seq x y z
N MET A 1 -55.53 19.74 -20.20
CA MET A 1 -54.14 20.12 -20.24
C MET A 1 -53.50 19.58 -18.96
N GLU A 2 -53.01 18.34 -19.02
CA GLU A 2 -52.29 17.74 -17.89
C GLU A 2 -50.81 18.15 -17.99
N SER A 3 -50.32 18.82 -16.97
CA SER A 3 -48.93 19.21 -16.82
C SER A 3 -48.11 17.98 -16.40
N GLN A 4 -47.28 17.46 -17.31
CA GLN A 4 -46.27 16.46 -17.01
C GLN A 4 -45.21 17.08 -16.11
N GLN A 5 -45.05 16.53 -14.90
CA GLN A 5 -43.90 16.82 -14.03
C GLN A 5 -42.64 16.20 -14.63
N PRO A 6 -41.48 16.86 -14.56
CA PRO A 6 -40.21 16.29 -15.00
C PRO A 6 -39.82 15.12 -14.09
N ILE A 7 -39.43 13.99 -14.70
CA ILE A 7 -38.86 12.82 -14.03
C ILE A 7 -37.53 13.24 -13.44
N GLY A 8 -37.46 13.35 -12.12
CA GLY A 8 -36.19 13.57 -11.41
C GLY A 8 -35.24 12.40 -11.68
N LEU A 9 -34.03 12.72 -12.11
CA LEU A 9 -32.93 11.76 -12.17
C LEU A 9 -32.69 11.23 -10.75
N PRO A 10 -32.42 9.93 -10.56
CA PRO A 10 -32.05 9.40 -9.25
C PRO A 10 -30.82 10.12 -8.74
N GLU A 11 -30.88 10.67 -7.53
CA GLU A 11 -29.72 11.20 -6.82
C GLU A 11 -28.69 10.05 -6.72
N GLY A 12 -27.51 10.24 -7.32
CA GLY A 12 -26.43 9.26 -7.24
C GLY A 12 -26.12 8.99 -5.79
N ASP A 13 -26.17 7.71 -5.38
CA ASP A 13 -25.84 7.33 -4.02
C ASP A 13 -24.39 7.74 -3.73
N GLY A 14 -24.09 8.15 -2.49
CA GLY A 14 -22.76 8.61 -2.08
C GLY A 14 -21.64 7.58 -2.40
N SER A 15 -21.99 6.29 -2.48
CA SER A 15 -21.09 5.19 -2.80
C SER A 15 -20.44 5.30 -4.20
N SER A 16 -21.18 5.79 -5.18
CA SER A 16 -20.69 5.99 -6.55
C SER A 16 -19.65 7.12 -6.62
N ILE A 17 -19.82 8.18 -5.83
CA ILE A 17 -18.88 9.32 -5.78
C ILE A 17 -17.58 8.89 -5.06
N GLU A 18 -17.69 8.19 -3.94
CA GLU A 18 -16.53 7.66 -3.19
C GLU A 18 -15.70 6.70 -4.06
N LEU A 19 -16.35 5.83 -4.82
CA LEU A 19 -15.69 4.92 -5.74
C LEU A 19 -14.94 5.66 -6.85
N LEU A 20 -15.53 6.71 -7.43
CA LEU A 20 -14.84 7.54 -8.43
C LEU A 20 -13.60 8.22 -7.85
N HIS A 21 -13.70 8.78 -6.65
CA HIS A 21 -12.56 9.36 -5.94
C HIS A 21 -11.44 8.34 -5.70
N LEU A 22 -11.76 7.09 -5.33
CA LEU A 22 -10.78 6.02 -5.15
C LEU A 22 -10.07 5.69 -6.46
N PHE A 23 -10.81 5.57 -7.58
CA PHE A 23 -10.22 5.34 -8.90
C PHE A 23 -9.28 6.47 -9.33
N ASP A 24 -9.65 7.72 -9.08
CA ASP A 24 -8.79 8.87 -9.41
C ASP A 24 -7.51 8.88 -8.58
N LYS A 25 -7.57 8.55 -7.29
CA LYS A 25 -6.38 8.33 -6.45
C LYS A 25 -5.51 7.23 -7.02
N MET A 26 -6.07 6.07 -7.38
CA MET A 26 -5.32 4.95 -7.97
C MET A 26 -4.67 5.31 -9.31
N ARG A 27 -5.33 6.12 -10.14
CA ARG A 27 -4.74 6.61 -11.42
C ARG A 27 -3.56 7.55 -11.21
N ALA A 28 -3.51 8.28 -10.11
CA ALA A 28 -2.44 9.23 -9.82
C ALA A 28 -1.18 8.57 -9.26
N VAL A 29 -1.26 7.31 -8.78
CA VAL A 29 -0.14 6.63 -8.12
C VAL A 29 1.03 6.42 -9.07
N LYS A 30 2.23 6.83 -8.62
CA LYS A 30 3.53 6.58 -9.26
C LYS A 30 4.53 5.90 -8.34
N ALA A 31 4.22 5.86 -7.04
CA ALA A 31 5.09 5.28 -6.04
C ALA A 31 4.29 4.45 -5.03
N PHE A 32 4.89 3.34 -4.64
CA PHE A 32 4.44 2.49 -3.54
C PHE A 32 5.42 2.62 -2.38
N VAL A 33 4.90 2.88 -1.20
CA VAL A 33 5.67 2.85 0.05
C VAL A 33 5.03 1.83 0.98
N PHE A 34 5.83 0.92 1.50
CA PHE A 34 5.36 -0.23 2.25
C PHE A 34 5.93 -0.24 3.67
N ASP A 35 5.12 -0.66 4.64
CA ASP A 35 5.65 -1.35 5.81
C ASP A 35 5.99 -2.81 5.46
N VAL A 36 6.52 -3.55 6.41
CA VAL A 36 6.92 -4.97 6.25
C VAL A 36 6.02 -5.90 7.05
N ASP A 37 6.07 -5.76 8.39
CA ASP A 37 5.33 -6.64 9.29
C ASP A 37 3.83 -6.28 9.18
N GLY A 38 2.95 -7.26 8.93
CA GLY A 38 1.54 -7.04 8.62
C GLY A 38 1.21 -6.65 7.17
N VAL A 39 2.22 -6.33 6.33
CA VAL A 39 2.04 -5.99 4.91
C VAL A 39 2.58 -7.11 4.01
N PHE A 40 3.89 -7.33 4.02
CA PHE A 40 4.53 -8.45 3.31
C PHE A 40 4.57 -9.74 4.12
N THR A 41 4.29 -9.67 5.43
CA THR A 41 4.21 -10.79 6.37
C THR A 41 2.83 -10.80 7.04
N ASP A 42 2.52 -11.87 7.74
CA ASP A 42 1.26 -12.06 8.47
C ASP A 42 1.29 -11.48 9.90
N ASN A 43 2.18 -10.51 10.14
CA ASN A 43 2.39 -9.86 11.43
C ASN A 43 2.88 -10.81 12.55
N THR A 44 3.45 -11.97 12.16
CA THR A 44 4.06 -12.91 13.10
C THR A 44 5.57 -13.03 12.88
N VAL A 45 6.28 -13.37 13.93
CA VAL A 45 7.72 -13.70 13.88
C VAL A 45 7.96 -15.06 14.50
N LEU A 46 8.82 -15.85 13.88
CA LEU A 46 9.37 -17.06 14.48
C LEU A 46 10.66 -16.68 15.21
N VAL A 47 10.67 -16.86 16.53
CA VAL A 47 11.85 -16.59 17.37
C VAL A 47 12.65 -17.87 17.51
N THR A 48 13.93 -17.85 17.08
CA THR A 48 14.85 -18.97 17.27
C THR A 48 15.48 -18.93 18.67
N GLU A 49 16.02 -20.07 19.14
CA GLU A 49 16.78 -20.13 20.40
C GLU A 49 18.02 -19.20 20.39
N ALA A 50 18.52 -18.84 19.23
CA ALA A 50 19.61 -17.85 19.07
C ALA A 50 19.12 -16.40 19.13
N GLY A 51 17.80 -16.16 19.29
CA GLY A 51 17.21 -14.83 19.32
C GLY A 51 16.99 -14.21 17.94
N GLU A 52 17.11 -14.98 16.86
CA GLU A 52 16.80 -14.49 15.53
C GLU A 52 15.29 -14.38 15.33
N LEU A 53 14.85 -13.32 14.65
CA LEU A 53 13.44 -13.08 14.31
C LEU A 53 13.21 -13.38 12.83
N LEU A 54 12.73 -14.58 12.54
CA LEU A 54 12.47 -15.01 11.16
C LEU A 54 11.06 -14.59 10.73
N ARG A 55 10.89 -14.39 9.42
CA ARG A 55 9.63 -13.97 8.80
C ARG A 55 9.32 -14.81 7.57
N VAL A 56 8.04 -15.07 7.35
CA VAL A 56 7.52 -15.71 6.14
C VAL A 56 6.96 -14.64 5.22
N MET A 57 7.36 -14.65 3.96
CA MET A 57 6.91 -13.68 2.95
C MET A 57 6.21 -14.39 1.78
N HIS A 58 5.14 -13.80 1.29
CA HIS A 58 4.33 -14.34 0.20
C HIS A 58 5.01 -14.14 -1.15
N VAL A 59 5.19 -15.21 -1.94
CA VAL A 59 5.93 -15.16 -3.21
C VAL A 59 5.22 -14.30 -4.26
N ARG A 60 3.88 -14.34 -4.31
CA ARG A 60 3.09 -13.57 -5.28
C ARG A 60 3.11 -12.06 -5.02
N ASP A 61 3.24 -11.64 -3.76
CA ASP A 61 3.43 -10.23 -3.39
C ASP A 61 4.77 -9.72 -3.93
N GLY A 62 5.83 -10.50 -3.75
CA GLY A 62 7.14 -10.18 -4.31
C GLY A 62 7.13 -10.13 -5.85
N GLN A 63 6.38 -11.00 -6.52
CA GLN A 63 6.26 -10.97 -7.97
C GLN A 63 5.52 -9.72 -8.47
N ALA A 64 4.45 -9.30 -7.80
CA ALA A 64 3.74 -8.07 -8.13
C ALA A 64 4.62 -6.83 -7.94
N LEU A 65 5.36 -6.76 -6.82
CA LEU A 65 6.35 -5.70 -6.57
C LEU A 65 7.39 -5.61 -7.69
N LYS A 66 7.94 -6.75 -8.11
CA LYS A 66 8.90 -6.81 -9.21
C LYS A 66 8.33 -6.31 -10.54
N TRP A 67 7.06 -6.60 -10.83
CA TRP A 67 6.38 -6.09 -12.02
C TRP A 67 6.15 -4.59 -11.94
N ALA A 68 5.74 -4.06 -10.77
CA ALA A 68 5.56 -2.63 -10.56
C ALA A 68 6.87 -1.86 -10.80
N VAL A 69 7.97 -2.33 -10.20
CA VAL A 69 9.30 -1.71 -10.40
C VAL A 69 9.71 -1.73 -11.87
N ARG A 70 9.51 -2.85 -12.58
CA ARG A 70 9.80 -2.96 -14.01
C ARG A 70 8.93 -2.07 -14.89
N ALA A 71 7.72 -1.77 -14.46
CA ALA A 71 6.81 -0.85 -15.13
C ALA A 71 7.12 0.63 -14.83
N GLY A 72 8.14 0.92 -14.00
CA GLY A 72 8.61 2.28 -13.71
C GLY A 72 8.02 2.91 -12.44
N TYR A 73 7.28 2.15 -11.62
CA TYR A 73 6.85 2.66 -10.31
C TYR A 73 8.03 2.71 -9.36
N HIS A 74 8.10 3.80 -8.59
CA HIS A 74 9.01 3.83 -7.45
C HIS A 74 8.48 2.94 -6.34
N ALA A 75 9.35 2.15 -5.70
CA ALA A 75 9.00 1.29 -4.58
C ALA A 75 9.99 1.50 -3.44
N SER A 76 9.49 1.76 -2.23
CA SER A 76 10.32 1.95 -1.03
C SER A 76 9.68 1.30 0.18
N VAL A 77 10.50 1.03 1.19
CA VAL A 77 10.08 0.40 2.44
C VAL A 77 10.48 1.26 3.63
N ILE A 78 9.56 1.42 4.58
CA ILE A 78 9.78 2.09 5.88
C ILE A 78 9.23 1.15 6.96
N THR A 79 10.12 0.52 7.72
CA THR A 79 9.74 -0.48 8.74
C THR A 79 10.41 -0.24 10.08
N GLY A 80 9.70 -0.51 11.17
CA GLY A 80 10.26 -0.56 12.53
C GLY A 80 11.14 -1.78 12.76
N GLY A 81 10.90 -2.87 12.03
CA GLY A 81 11.66 -4.10 12.13
C GLY A 81 13.08 -3.99 11.59
N ARG A 82 13.93 -4.91 12.06
CA ARG A 82 15.31 -5.07 11.56
C ARG A 82 15.50 -6.52 11.15
N SER A 83 15.66 -6.78 9.87
CA SER A 83 15.92 -8.10 9.31
C SER A 83 16.72 -7.99 8.03
N GLU A 84 17.96 -8.46 8.06
CA GLU A 84 18.83 -8.44 6.88
C GLU A 84 18.31 -9.38 5.77
N GLY A 85 17.65 -10.48 6.14
CA GLY A 85 17.05 -11.39 5.16
C GLY A 85 15.88 -10.74 4.39
N VAL A 86 14.99 -10.04 5.10
CA VAL A 86 13.90 -9.27 4.49
C VAL A 86 14.44 -8.15 3.63
N LYS A 87 15.40 -7.37 4.14
CA LYS A 87 16.06 -6.28 3.41
C LYS A 87 16.66 -6.79 2.10
N LYS A 88 17.50 -7.85 2.19
CA LYS A 88 18.11 -8.46 1.00
C LYS A 88 17.04 -8.88 -0.02
N ARG A 89 16.00 -9.60 0.43
CA ARG A 89 14.93 -10.05 -0.44
C ARG A 89 14.24 -8.89 -1.17
N LEU A 90 13.88 -7.81 -0.46
CA LEU A 90 13.15 -6.68 -1.04
C LEU A 90 14.04 -5.87 -1.99
N LEU A 91 15.32 -5.70 -1.69
CA LEU A 91 16.29 -5.08 -2.60
C LEU A 91 16.49 -5.93 -3.86
N ASP A 92 16.58 -7.26 -3.75
CA ASP A 92 16.68 -8.18 -4.90
C ASP A 92 15.40 -8.14 -5.80
N LEU A 93 14.25 -7.73 -5.25
CA LEU A 93 13.02 -7.49 -6.00
C LEU A 93 12.95 -6.11 -6.68
N GLY A 94 13.92 -5.23 -6.39
CA GLY A 94 14.08 -3.92 -7.01
C GLY A 94 13.57 -2.75 -6.19
N VAL A 95 13.35 -2.91 -4.88
CA VAL A 95 13.03 -1.78 -3.98
C VAL A 95 14.15 -0.75 -4.05
N HIS A 96 13.80 0.52 -4.27
CA HIS A 96 14.74 1.62 -4.49
C HIS A 96 15.35 2.15 -3.19
N ALA A 97 14.58 2.14 -2.08
CA ALA A 97 15.04 2.58 -0.77
C ALA A 97 14.44 1.71 0.34
N TYR A 98 15.24 1.38 1.34
CA TYR A 98 14.85 0.54 2.47
C TYR A 98 15.30 1.17 3.79
N TYR A 99 14.34 1.64 4.57
CA TYR A 99 14.54 2.23 5.90
C TYR A 99 14.08 1.24 6.96
N SER A 100 15.00 0.76 7.80
CA SER A 100 14.72 -0.21 8.88
C SER A 100 15.04 0.33 10.26
N GLY A 101 14.36 -0.18 11.28
CA GLY A 101 14.53 0.28 12.65
C GLY A 101 14.01 1.69 12.87
N ILE A 102 12.97 2.07 12.13
CA ILE A 102 12.39 3.40 12.14
C ILE A 102 11.27 3.48 13.19
N GLU A 103 11.45 4.33 14.19
CA GLU A 103 10.41 4.63 15.19
C GLU A 103 9.46 5.72 14.69
N ASP A 104 9.99 6.80 14.09
CA ASP A 104 9.20 7.87 13.48
C ASP A 104 9.10 7.67 11.96
N LYS A 105 8.08 6.93 11.52
CA LYS A 105 7.84 6.66 10.10
C LYS A 105 7.55 7.93 9.30
N LEU A 106 6.96 8.98 9.92
CA LEU A 106 6.65 10.21 9.21
C LEU A 106 7.91 10.98 8.83
N SER A 107 8.87 11.12 9.74
CA SER A 107 10.16 11.76 9.45
C SER A 107 10.94 10.98 8.38
N ALA A 108 10.92 9.65 8.43
CA ALA A 108 11.53 8.82 7.39
C ALA A 108 10.86 9.00 6.03
N TYR A 109 9.52 9.08 5.99
CA TYR A 109 8.76 9.34 4.77
C TYR A 109 9.08 10.72 4.16
N GLN A 110 9.17 11.76 4.99
CA GLN A 110 9.56 13.10 4.52
C GLN A 110 10.97 13.12 3.93
N SER A 111 11.92 12.42 4.54
CA SER A 111 13.27 12.24 4.01
C SER A 111 13.26 11.49 2.67
N LEU A 112 12.46 10.42 2.56
CA LEU A 112 12.26 9.68 1.32
C LEU A 112 11.68 10.59 0.22
N GLN A 113 10.67 11.41 0.53
CA GLN A 113 10.07 12.35 -0.43
C GLN A 113 11.11 13.31 -1.02
N GLN A 114 11.95 13.89 -0.16
CA GLN A 114 13.01 14.81 -0.58
C GLN A 114 14.07 14.12 -1.47
N THR A 115 14.50 12.92 -1.07
CA THR A 115 15.59 12.19 -1.76
C THR A 115 15.13 11.63 -3.10
N ALA A 116 13.90 11.11 -3.17
CA ALA A 116 13.35 10.47 -4.37
C ALA A 116 12.45 11.40 -5.21
N GLY A 117 12.25 12.65 -4.79
CA GLY A 117 11.41 13.61 -5.52
C GLY A 117 9.92 13.20 -5.55
N LEU A 118 9.43 12.48 -4.54
CA LEU A 118 8.06 11.96 -4.52
C LEU A 118 7.08 13.04 -4.04
N ARG A 119 5.96 13.17 -4.74
CA ARG A 119 4.84 13.99 -4.30
C ARG A 119 3.82 13.13 -3.56
N SER A 120 3.36 13.55 -2.39
CA SER A 120 2.35 12.80 -1.61
C SER A 120 1.10 12.46 -2.42
N ALA A 121 0.71 13.32 -3.35
CA ALA A 121 -0.43 13.11 -4.26
C ALA A 121 -0.23 11.95 -5.27
N GLU A 122 0.95 11.35 -5.33
CA GLU A 122 1.30 10.27 -6.25
C GLU A 122 1.73 8.99 -5.51
N VAL A 123 1.58 8.96 -4.18
CA VAL A 123 2.04 7.84 -3.34
C VAL A 123 0.85 7.01 -2.85
N ALA A 124 0.94 5.70 -3.03
CA ALA A 124 0.17 4.70 -2.28
C ALA A 124 1.05 4.20 -1.11
N TYR A 125 0.53 4.30 0.11
CA TYR A 125 1.16 3.74 1.30
C TYR A 125 0.40 2.51 1.77
N LEU A 126 1.12 1.42 2.00
CA LEU A 126 0.58 0.17 2.50
C LEU A 126 1.08 -0.05 3.93
N GLY A 127 0.16 0.00 4.89
CA GLY A 127 0.42 -0.18 6.32
C GLY A 127 -0.72 -0.89 7.02
N ASP A 128 -0.48 -1.38 8.21
CA ASP A 128 -1.45 -2.21 8.95
C ASP A 128 -1.67 -1.76 10.40
N ASP A 129 -0.77 -0.95 10.98
CA ASP A 129 -0.82 -0.66 12.41
C ASP A 129 -0.63 0.85 12.72
N LEU A 130 -0.82 1.23 13.97
CA LEU A 130 -0.81 2.62 14.46
C LEU A 130 0.43 3.43 14.05
N PRO A 131 1.66 2.87 14.00
CA PRO A 131 2.85 3.61 13.55
C PRO A 131 2.78 4.07 12.09
N ASP A 132 1.91 3.48 11.27
CA ASP A 132 1.72 3.83 9.86
C ASP A 132 0.81 5.05 9.67
N MET A 133 -0.12 5.25 10.59
CA MET A 133 -1.18 6.27 10.46
C MET A 133 -0.66 7.68 10.17
N PRO A 134 0.45 8.17 10.78
CA PRO A 134 0.98 9.49 10.47
C PRO A 134 1.37 9.67 9.00
N VAL A 135 1.88 8.62 8.34
CA VAL A 135 2.20 8.62 6.91
C VAL A 135 0.94 8.45 6.08
N MET A 136 0.07 7.51 6.43
CA MET A 136 -1.19 7.24 5.73
C MET A 136 -2.06 8.49 5.58
N ARG A 137 -2.08 9.37 6.59
CA ARG A 137 -2.79 10.67 6.54
C ARG A 137 -2.19 11.69 5.57
N ARG A 138 -1.02 11.45 5.03
CA ARG A 138 -0.27 12.40 4.17
C ARG A 138 -0.23 12.00 2.70
N VAL A 139 -0.47 10.74 2.39
CA VAL A 139 -0.43 10.19 1.03
C VAL A 139 -1.76 10.35 0.31
N ALA A 140 -1.75 10.21 -1.01
CA ALA A 140 -2.98 10.24 -1.80
C ALA A 140 -3.83 8.99 -1.57
N LEU A 141 -3.20 7.83 -1.37
CA LEU A 141 -3.89 6.57 -1.25
C LEU A 141 -3.33 5.76 -0.07
N ALA A 142 -4.09 5.68 1.00
CA ALA A 142 -3.80 4.86 2.16
C ALA A 142 -4.47 3.50 2.01
N CYS A 143 -3.68 2.42 2.01
CA CYS A 143 -4.16 1.05 1.85
C CYS A 143 -3.81 0.20 3.06
N CYS A 144 -4.72 -0.68 3.47
CA CYS A 144 -4.45 -1.64 4.54
C CYS A 144 -5.01 -3.04 4.23
N PRO A 145 -4.48 -4.10 4.88
CA PRO A 145 -5.00 -5.45 4.78
C PRO A 145 -6.30 -5.62 5.59
N ALA A 146 -7.02 -6.72 5.35
CA ALA A 146 -8.28 -7.03 6.06
C ALA A 146 -8.12 -7.22 7.57
N ASP A 147 -6.92 -7.51 8.03
CA ASP A 147 -6.55 -7.76 9.43
C ASP A 147 -5.72 -6.65 10.06
N ALA A 148 -5.74 -5.46 9.49
CA ALA A 148 -5.13 -4.26 10.08
C ALA A 148 -5.77 -3.87 11.41
N ALA A 149 -5.07 -3.04 12.18
CA ALA A 149 -5.61 -2.46 13.41
C ALA A 149 -6.93 -1.71 13.15
N PRO A 150 -7.90 -1.74 14.08
CA PRO A 150 -9.21 -1.11 13.90
C PRO A 150 -9.13 0.38 13.51
N GLU A 151 -8.18 1.10 14.08
CA GLU A 151 -7.96 2.52 13.79
C GLU A 151 -7.46 2.75 12.37
N VAL A 152 -6.67 1.83 11.84
CA VAL A 152 -6.16 1.85 10.46
C VAL A 152 -7.28 1.50 9.49
N LEU A 153 -8.08 0.46 9.80
CA LEU A 153 -9.27 0.10 9.02
C LEU A 153 -10.24 1.27 8.87
N ALA A 154 -10.44 2.04 9.95
CA ALA A 154 -11.36 3.18 9.96
C ALA A 154 -10.89 4.39 9.14
N MET A 155 -9.60 4.49 8.81
CA MET A 155 -9.04 5.64 8.11
C MET A 155 -8.53 5.36 6.70
N ALA A 156 -8.36 4.08 6.33
CA ALA A 156 -7.80 3.70 5.04
C ALA A 156 -8.76 4.07 3.89
N ASP A 157 -8.20 4.56 2.79
CA ASP A 157 -8.95 4.78 1.55
C ASP A 157 -9.35 3.46 0.87
N TYR A 158 -8.51 2.45 1.03
CA TYR A 158 -8.72 1.13 0.47
C TYR A 158 -8.35 0.03 1.47
N VAL A 159 -9.34 -0.78 1.83
CA VAL A 159 -9.16 -2.00 2.62
C VAL A 159 -9.16 -3.19 1.66
N SER A 160 -8.04 -3.91 1.58
CA SER A 160 -7.95 -5.12 0.77
C SER A 160 -8.76 -6.26 1.40
N PRO A 161 -9.38 -7.15 0.61
CA PRO A 161 -10.00 -8.37 1.13
C PRO A 161 -8.96 -9.42 1.59
N PHE A 162 -7.68 -9.21 1.28
CA PHE A 162 -6.59 -10.10 1.66
C PHE A 162 -5.93 -9.64 2.95
N ARG A 163 -5.46 -10.61 3.75
CA ARG A 163 -4.69 -10.35 4.95
C ARG A 163 -3.23 -10.02 4.62
N GLY A 164 -2.54 -9.42 5.59
CA GLY A 164 -1.10 -9.20 5.50
C GLY A 164 -0.34 -10.50 5.23
N GLY A 165 0.69 -10.44 4.37
CA GLY A 165 1.46 -11.61 3.95
C GLY A 165 0.70 -12.70 3.21
N GLN A 166 -0.55 -12.44 2.79
CA GLN A 166 -1.41 -13.42 2.11
C GLN A 166 -1.97 -12.88 0.79
N GLY A 167 -1.26 -11.95 0.15
CA GLY A 167 -1.64 -11.39 -1.13
C GLY A 167 -2.12 -9.93 -1.08
N PHE A 168 -2.08 -9.27 0.07
CA PHE A 168 -2.47 -7.87 0.24
C PHE A 168 -1.65 -6.93 -0.66
N ALA A 169 -0.32 -7.00 -0.57
CA ALA A 169 0.54 -6.13 -1.39
C ALA A 169 0.31 -6.37 -2.88
N ARG A 170 0.12 -7.63 -3.30
CA ARG A 170 -0.24 -7.95 -4.67
C ARG A 170 -1.58 -7.34 -5.08
N ASP A 171 -2.61 -7.45 -4.26
CA ASP A 171 -3.95 -6.94 -4.57
C ASP A 171 -3.93 -5.44 -4.88
N VAL A 172 -3.27 -4.64 -4.02
CA VAL A 172 -3.14 -3.20 -4.21
C VAL A 172 -2.35 -2.88 -5.49
N ILE A 173 -1.19 -3.48 -5.65
CA ILE A 173 -0.32 -3.26 -6.82
C ILE A 173 -1.05 -3.65 -8.11
N GLU A 174 -1.68 -4.82 -8.16
CA GLU A 174 -2.40 -5.33 -9.32
C GLU A 174 -3.56 -4.41 -9.71
N LYS A 175 -4.37 -3.96 -8.76
CA LYS A 175 -5.48 -3.03 -9.03
C LYS A 175 -4.99 -1.72 -9.62
N ILE A 176 -3.99 -1.08 -9.01
CA ILE A 176 -3.43 0.17 -9.51
C ILE A 176 -2.86 -0.01 -10.91
N MET A 177 -2.05 -1.05 -11.12
CA MET A 177 -1.44 -1.32 -12.43
C MET A 177 -2.48 -1.66 -13.51
N ARG A 178 -3.58 -2.36 -13.16
CA ARG A 178 -4.68 -2.64 -14.10
C ARG A 178 -5.43 -1.37 -14.48
N ILE A 179 -5.73 -0.51 -13.54
CA ILE A 179 -6.40 0.79 -13.77
C ILE A 179 -5.55 1.68 -14.69
N GLN A 180 -4.23 1.60 -14.57
CA GLN A 180 -3.29 2.37 -15.39
C GLN A 180 -2.85 1.64 -16.67
N GLY A 181 -3.30 0.42 -16.92
CA GLY A 181 -2.95 -0.36 -18.11
C GLY A 181 -1.54 -0.95 -18.09
N HIS A 182 -0.89 -1.00 -16.93
CA HIS A 182 0.50 -1.45 -16.79
C HIS A 182 0.64 -2.90 -16.28
N TRP A 183 -0.48 -3.58 -15.94
CA TRP A 183 -0.41 -4.98 -15.49
C TRP A 183 -0.04 -5.89 -16.66
N PRO A 184 0.91 -6.85 -16.48
CA PRO A 184 1.32 -7.74 -17.55
C PRO A 184 0.14 -8.52 -18.15
N GLN A 185 0.01 -8.47 -19.48
CA GLN A 185 -0.87 -9.35 -20.23
C GLN A 185 -0.06 -10.61 -20.56
N LEU A 186 -0.47 -11.74 -19.96
CA LEU A 186 0.16 -13.06 -20.15
C LEU A 186 -0.61 -13.84 -21.19
#